data_ad2aeb73600d21a9e2121be23d36c82e
#
_entry.id   ad2aeb73600d21a9e2121be23d36c82e
#
_cell.length_a   1.000
_cell.length_b   1.000
_cell.length_c   1.000
_cell.angle_alpha   90.00
_cell.angle_beta   90.00
_cell.angle_gamma   90.00
#
_symmetry.space_group_name_H-M   'P 1'
#
loop_
_entity.id
_entity.type
_entity.pdbx_description
1 polymer ?
#
loop_
_entity_poly.entity_id
_entity_poly.type
_entity_poly.pdbx_seq_one_letter_code
_entity_poly.pdbx_strand_id
1 'polypeptide(L)'
;MSFTVEVYNLTKRYGELIAVDRLNFKVKEGEIFGFLGPNGAGKTTTNRILTGLLKPDEGEAFVAGFDVLKNPVEAKQHIGVVPEVSNAYVDLSAWENLMLIGKLYGVQGLKLKENAAELLKEFGLYDVKDKLVRAFSKGMKQRLLLCMALINDPEVLFLDEPTSGLDVESARLLREKITQYNKDGKTVFLSTHNMEEANQLCHRTAIINHGKIAVIDTPENLRAQSMELQYLEVVFDKPVDLKEILENPLVSKASFAGNKVRIYTADPSSVIEFIVEFVKKRNLRISSLTTMMPSLEDVFLKLIKEKAVSQ
;
A
#
# COMPACT_ATOMS: atom_id res chain seq x y z
N MET A 1 6.12 -15.08 -18.81
CA MET A 1 5.89 -14.43 -17.50
C MET A 1 4.67 -15.09 -16.89
N SER A 2 4.80 -15.66 -15.70
CA SER A 2 3.70 -16.24 -14.93
C SER A 2 3.00 -15.16 -14.12
N PHE A 3 1.69 -15.33 -13.91
CA PHE A 3 0.88 -14.45 -13.08
C PHE A 3 0.33 -15.27 -11.92
N THR A 4 0.48 -14.74 -10.72
CA THR A 4 0.01 -15.41 -9.50
C THR A 4 -1.40 -14.97 -9.11
N VAL A 5 -1.80 -13.74 -9.48
CA VAL A 5 -3.19 -13.25 -9.33
C VAL A 5 -3.68 -12.75 -10.67
N GLU A 6 -4.85 -13.21 -11.08
CA GLU A 6 -5.50 -12.78 -12.33
C GLU A 6 -6.97 -12.45 -12.05
N VAL A 7 -7.41 -11.30 -12.54
CA VAL A 7 -8.76 -10.78 -12.32
C VAL A 7 -9.35 -10.33 -13.64
N TYR A 8 -10.55 -10.82 -13.94
CA TYR A 8 -11.24 -10.56 -15.20
C TYR A 8 -12.68 -10.10 -14.95
N ASN A 9 -12.98 -8.85 -15.34
CA ASN A 9 -14.30 -8.21 -15.26
C ASN A 9 -14.99 -8.37 -13.90
N LEU A 10 -14.21 -8.35 -12.82
CA LEU A 10 -14.68 -8.62 -11.48
C LEU A 10 -15.65 -7.52 -11.03
N THR A 11 -16.86 -7.93 -10.63
CA THR A 11 -17.91 -7.00 -10.20
C THR A 11 -18.53 -7.47 -8.90
N LYS A 12 -18.77 -6.54 -7.97
CA LYS A 12 -19.51 -6.78 -6.72
C LYS A 12 -20.47 -5.65 -6.40
N ARG A 13 -21.71 -6.02 -6.12
CA ARG A 13 -22.80 -5.10 -5.76
C ARG A 13 -23.29 -5.38 -4.34
N TYR A 14 -23.71 -4.35 -3.65
CA TYR A 14 -24.44 -4.41 -2.39
C TYR A 14 -25.71 -3.56 -2.56
N GLY A 15 -26.81 -4.21 -2.93
CA GLY A 15 -28.01 -3.49 -3.37
C GLY A 15 -27.69 -2.63 -4.61
N GLU A 16 -27.95 -1.34 -4.53
CA GLU A 16 -27.64 -0.38 -5.62
C GLU A 16 -26.19 0.05 -5.67
N LEU A 17 -25.42 -0.16 -4.60
CA LEU A 17 -24.01 0.22 -4.54
C LEU A 17 -23.14 -0.77 -5.32
N ILE A 18 -22.43 -0.29 -6.33
CA ILE A 18 -21.39 -1.06 -7.02
C ILE A 18 -20.05 -0.82 -6.30
N ALA A 19 -19.68 -1.76 -5.43
CA ALA A 19 -18.44 -1.66 -4.65
C ALA A 19 -17.19 -2.02 -5.45
N VAL A 20 -17.34 -2.88 -6.47
CA VAL A 20 -16.30 -3.28 -7.43
C VAL A 20 -16.95 -3.34 -8.80
N ASP A 21 -16.41 -2.61 -9.78
CA ASP A 21 -17.00 -2.45 -11.12
C ASP A 21 -16.01 -2.88 -12.19
N ARG A 22 -16.18 -4.10 -12.71
CA ARG A 22 -15.46 -4.69 -13.85
C ARG A 22 -13.94 -4.54 -13.76
N LEU A 23 -13.36 -4.86 -12.59
CA LEU A 23 -11.91 -4.81 -12.41
C LEU A 23 -11.21 -5.84 -13.31
N ASN A 24 -10.12 -5.40 -13.94
CA ASN A 24 -9.24 -6.21 -14.75
C ASN A 24 -7.80 -5.87 -14.38
N PHE A 25 -7.07 -6.86 -13.85
CA PHE A 25 -5.64 -6.71 -13.56
C PHE A 25 -4.96 -8.06 -13.37
N LYS A 26 -3.62 -8.05 -13.43
CA LYS A 26 -2.79 -9.23 -13.19
C LYS A 26 -1.60 -8.85 -12.33
N VAL A 27 -1.22 -9.72 -11.40
CA VAL A 27 -0.04 -9.62 -10.55
C VAL A 27 0.96 -10.67 -10.97
N LYS A 28 2.20 -10.26 -11.22
CA LYS A 28 3.28 -11.18 -11.63
C LYS A 28 3.77 -11.97 -10.42
N GLU A 29 4.31 -13.15 -10.69
CA GLU A 29 5.02 -13.94 -9.68
C GLU A 29 6.20 -13.13 -9.11
N GLY A 30 6.38 -13.15 -7.77
CA GLY A 30 7.41 -12.39 -7.08
C GLY A 30 7.23 -10.87 -7.11
N GLU A 31 6.03 -10.38 -7.42
CA GLU A 31 5.73 -8.95 -7.41
C GLU A 31 5.15 -8.49 -6.06
N ILE A 32 5.56 -7.32 -5.57
CA ILE A 32 4.77 -6.58 -4.59
C ILE A 32 3.85 -5.65 -5.37
N PHE A 33 2.56 -5.97 -5.39
CA PHE A 33 1.53 -5.21 -6.09
C PHE A 33 0.69 -4.40 -5.11
N GLY A 34 0.74 -3.08 -5.24
CA GLY A 34 -0.04 -2.14 -4.44
C GLY A 34 -1.46 -1.97 -4.99
N PHE A 35 -2.46 -2.01 -4.10
CA PHE A 35 -3.85 -1.73 -4.44
C PHE A 35 -4.32 -0.53 -3.61
N LEU A 36 -4.15 0.66 -4.18
CA LEU A 36 -4.28 1.95 -3.49
C LEU A 36 -5.63 2.59 -3.72
N GLY A 37 -6.17 3.18 -2.66
CA GLY A 37 -7.37 3.99 -2.77
C GLY A 37 -7.88 4.46 -1.42
N PRO A 38 -8.84 5.40 -1.40
CA PRO A 38 -9.44 5.89 -0.16
C PRO A 38 -10.31 4.81 0.49
N ASN A 39 -10.78 5.09 1.70
CA ASN A 39 -11.76 4.24 2.35
C ASN A 39 -13.04 4.19 1.51
N GLY A 40 -13.63 3.00 1.37
CA GLY A 40 -14.79 2.78 0.52
C GLY A 40 -14.50 2.64 -0.99
N ALA A 41 -13.24 2.71 -1.44
CA ALA A 41 -12.90 2.55 -2.86
C ALA A 41 -13.11 1.13 -3.43
N GLY A 42 -13.34 0.12 -2.58
CA GLY A 42 -13.51 -1.28 -2.99
C GLY A 42 -12.34 -2.19 -2.64
N LYS A 43 -11.28 -1.70 -1.95
CA LYS A 43 -10.07 -2.48 -1.60
C LYS A 43 -10.38 -3.76 -0.82
N THR A 44 -11.00 -3.61 0.34
CA THR A 44 -11.35 -4.75 1.20
C THR A 44 -12.34 -5.71 0.55
N THR A 45 -13.27 -5.21 -0.28
CA THR A 45 -14.18 -6.04 -1.07
C THR A 45 -13.41 -6.89 -2.07
N THR A 46 -12.48 -6.30 -2.81
CA THR A 46 -11.61 -7.01 -3.75
C THR A 46 -10.76 -8.06 -3.03
N ASN A 47 -10.12 -7.68 -1.92
CA ASN A 47 -9.33 -8.60 -1.09
C ASN A 47 -10.15 -9.82 -0.63
N ARG A 48 -11.37 -9.59 -0.13
CA ARG A 48 -12.27 -10.69 0.29
C ARG A 48 -12.68 -11.63 -0.84
N ILE A 49 -12.81 -11.11 -2.06
CA ILE A 49 -13.08 -11.95 -3.24
C ILE A 49 -11.86 -12.79 -3.58
N LEU A 50 -10.66 -12.17 -3.67
CA LEU A 50 -9.42 -12.86 -4.03
C LEU A 50 -9.03 -13.93 -3.00
N THR A 51 -9.38 -13.73 -1.74
CA THR A 51 -9.14 -14.70 -0.65
C THR A 51 -10.26 -15.73 -0.48
N GLY A 52 -11.27 -15.71 -1.38
CA GLY A 52 -12.38 -16.67 -1.35
C GLY A 52 -13.32 -16.51 -0.13
N LEU A 53 -13.38 -15.32 0.46
CA LEU A 53 -14.29 -14.98 1.58
C LEU A 53 -15.58 -14.35 1.09
N LEU A 54 -15.61 -13.86 -0.16
CA LEU A 54 -16.78 -13.20 -0.74
C LEU A 54 -16.95 -13.63 -2.20
N LYS A 55 -18.16 -13.99 -2.56
CA LYS A 55 -18.50 -14.33 -3.95
C LYS A 55 -18.72 -13.03 -4.75
N PRO A 56 -18.08 -12.84 -5.92
CA PRO A 56 -18.43 -11.78 -6.85
C PRO A 56 -19.80 -12.03 -7.48
N ASP A 57 -20.39 -10.99 -8.04
CA ASP A 57 -21.64 -11.10 -8.80
C ASP A 57 -21.36 -11.38 -10.27
N GLU A 58 -20.24 -10.86 -10.82
CA GLU A 58 -19.79 -11.08 -12.20
C GLU A 58 -18.27 -11.18 -12.24
N GLY A 59 -17.74 -11.82 -13.29
CA GLY A 59 -16.30 -11.96 -13.52
C GLY A 59 -15.66 -13.14 -12.83
N GLU A 60 -14.36 -13.29 -13.01
CA GLU A 60 -13.56 -14.40 -12.51
C GLU A 60 -12.28 -13.89 -11.86
N ALA A 61 -11.78 -14.63 -10.87
CA ALA A 61 -10.50 -14.38 -10.23
C ALA A 61 -9.76 -15.68 -10.00
N PHE A 62 -8.44 -15.65 -10.26
CA PHE A 62 -7.55 -16.79 -10.07
C PHE A 62 -6.41 -16.38 -9.15
N VAL A 63 -6.05 -17.27 -8.23
CA VAL A 63 -4.90 -17.11 -7.34
C VAL A 63 -4.08 -18.40 -7.37
N ALA A 64 -2.77 -18.27 -7.59
CA ALA A 64 -1.86 -19.39 -7.78
C ALA A 64 -2.35 -20.39 -8.84
N GLY A 65 -3.02 -19.91 -9.91
CA GLY A 65 -3.61 -20.72 -10.97
C GLY A 65 -4.97 -21.34 -10.66
N PHE A 66 -5.49 -21.19 -9.45
CA PHE A 66 -6.79 -21.75 -9.04
C PHE A 66 -7.90 -20.69 -9.07
N ASP A 67 -9.04 -21.04 -9.67
CA ASP A 67 -10.26 -20.22 -9.60
C ASP A 67 -10.75 -20.15 -8.15
N VAL A 68 -10.81 -18.94 -7.59
CA VAL A 68 -11.12 -18.73 -6.17
C VAL A 68 -12.54 -19.19 -5.77
N LEU A 69 -13.44 -19.41 -6.74
CA LEU A 69 -14.81 -19.89 -6.52
C LEU A 69 -14.95 -21.39 -6.79
N LYS A 70 -14.30 -21.89 -7.86
CA LYS A 70 -14.43 -23.31 -8.27
C LYS A 70 -13.49 -24.21 -7.49
N ASN A 71 -12.31 -23.68 -7.12
CA ASN A 71 -11.26 -24.39 -6.39
C ASN A 71 -10.84 -23.65 -5.11
N PRO A 72 -11.79 -23.32 -4.20
CA PRO A 72 -11.51 -22.43 -3.06
C PRO A 72 -10.57 -23.05 -2.03
N VAL A 73 -10.51 -24.36 -1.89
CA VAL A 73 -9.61 -25.04 -0.95
C VAL A 73 -8.19 -24.98 -1.45
N GLU A 74 -7.99 -25.32 -2.71
CA GLU A 74 -6.69 -25.29 -3.38
C GLU A 74 -6.14 -23.86 -3.40
N ALA A 75 -6.94 -22.87 -3.80
CA ALA A 75 -6.53 -21.47 -3.79
C ALA A 75 -6.09 -21.03 -2.37
N LYS A 76 -6.85 -21.42 -1.32
CA LYS A 76 -6.52 -21.06 0.08
C LYS A 76 -5.24 -21.71 0.59
N GLN A 77 -4.85 -22.87 0.10
CA GLN A 77 -3.59 -23.53 0.50
C GLN A 77 -2.36 -22.74 0.06
N HIS A 78 -2.46 -21.94 -1.01
CA HIS A 78 -1.35 -21.16 -1.57
C HIS A 78 -1.32 -19.70 -1.08
N ILE A 79 -2.25 -19.29 -0.19
CA ILE A 79 -2.31 -17.91 0.30
C ILE A 79 -2.07 -17.79 1.80
N GLY A 80 -1.48 -16.67 2.19
CA GLY A 80 -1.49 -16.16 3.55
C GLY A 80 -2.23 -14.83 3.60
N VAL A 81 -3.05 -14.62 4.62
CA VAL A 81 -3.89 -13.42 4.71
C VAL A 81 -3.67 -12.69 6.03
N VAL A 82 -3.34 -11.41 5.95
CA VAL A 82 -3.34 -10.48 7.08
C VAL A 82 -4.48 -9.49 6.84
N PRO A 83 -5.60 -9.63 7.56
CA PRO A 83 -6.75 -8.73 7.41
C PRO A 83 -6.51 -7.40 8.14
N GLU A 84 -7.24 -6.34 7.75
CA GLU A 84 -7.22 -5.04 8.41
C GLU A 84 -7.57 -5.14 9.90
N VAL A 85 -8.62 -5.92 10.22
CA VAL A 85 -9.02 -6.20 11.61
C VAL A 85 -8.39 -7.50 12.07
N SER A 86 -7.66 -7.43 13.18
CA SER A 86 -6.99 -8.60 13.75
C SER A 86 -7.97 -9.75 13.98
N ASN A 87 -7.63 -10.92 13.44
CA ASN A 87 -8.35 -12.17 13.61
C ASN A 87 -7.62 -13.16 14.54
N ALA A 88 -6.57 -12.71 15.25
CA ALA A 88 -5.91 -13.53 16.25
C ALA A 88 -6.84 -13.80 17.43
N TYR A 89 -6.88 -15.05 17.88
CA TYR A 89 -7.67 -15.47 19.05
C TYR A 89 -7.03 -14.94 20.31
N VAL A 90 -7.64 -13.92 20.90
CA VAL A 90 -7.07 -13.15 22.02
C VAL A 90 -6.95 -13.96 23.34
N ASP A 91 -7.75 -15.00 23.50
CA ASP A 91 -7.75 -15.90 24.66
C ASP A 91 -6.84 -17.12 24.47
N LEU A 92 -6.15 -17.21 23.34
CA LEU A 92 -5.08 -18.15 23.07
C LEU A 92 -3.71 -17.45 23.17
N SER A 93 -2.67 -18.21 23.46
CA SER A 93 -1.29 -17.76 23.36
C SER A 93 -0.87 -17.60 21.89
N ALA A 94 0.27 -16.95 21.64
CA ALA A 94 0.82 -16.85 20.28
C ALA A 94 1.12 -18.23 19.69
N TRP A 95 1.67 -19.12 20.52
CA TRP A 95 1.93 -20.51 20.13
C TRP A 95 0.67 -21.25 19.74
N GLU A 96 -0.38 -21.19 20.58
CA GLU A 96 -1.67 -21.85 20.30
C GLU A 96 -2.37 -21.31 19.07
N ASN A 97 -2.29 -20.00 18.81
CA ASN A 97 -2.77 -19.40 17.55
C ASN A 97 -2.07 -20.05 16.34
N LEU A 98 -0.75 -20.14 16.34
CA LEU A 98 -0.01 -20.75 15.24
C LEU A 98 -0.32 -22.24 15.08
N MET A 99 -0.42 -22.99 16.19
CA MET A 99 -0.81 -24.39 16.15
C MET A 99 -2.21 -24.60 15.59
N LEU A 100 -3.16 -23.73 15.94
CA LEU A 100 -4.52 -23.79 15.43
C LEU A 100 -4.55 -23.49 13.91
N ILE A 101 -3.99 -22.35 13.52
CA ILE A 101 -4.01 -21.91 12.12
C ILE A 101 -3.25 -22.87 11.22
N GLY A 102 -2.04 -23.32 11.61
CA GLY A 102 -1.28 -24.28 10.82
C GLY A 102 -2.01 -25.60 10.60
N LYS A 103 -2.73 -26.10 11.62
CA LYS A 103 -3.58 -27.29 11.46
C LYS A 103 -4.72 -27.06 10.48
N LEU A 104 -5.36 -25.88 10.49
CA LEU A 104 -6.42 -25.52 9.56
C LEU A 104 -5.93 -25.45 8.11
N TYR A 105 -4.67 -25.06 7.92
CA TYR A 105 -4.00 -25.09 6.60
C TYR A 105 -3.39 -26.46 6.26
N GLY A 106 -3.59 -27.47 7.08
CA GLY A 106 -3.09 -28.84 6.83
C GLY A 106 -1.62 -29.08 7.20
N VAL A 107 -0.93 -28.10 7.78
CA VAL A 107 0.44 -28.28 8.28
C VAL A 107 0.37 -29.07 9.59
N GLN A 108 1.09 -30.20 9.68
CA GLN A 108 0.96 -31.12 10.81
C GLN A 108 2.30 -31.54 11.40
N GLY A 109 2.22 -32.15 12.60
CA GLY A 109 3.34 -32.85 13.23
C GLY A 109 4.49 -31.96 13.62
N LEU A 110 5.70 -32.45 13.38
CA LEU A 110 6.95 -31.78 13.74
C LEU A 110 7.16 -30.49 12.91
N LYS A 111 6.85 -30.56 11.61
CA LYS A 111 7.00 -29.42 10.69
C LYS A 111 6.22 -28.18 11.18
N LEU A 112 4.99 -28.37 11.68
CA LEU A 112 4.21 -27.24 12.21
C LEU A 112 4.89 -26.59 13.42
N LYS A 113 5.45 -27.40 14.32
CA LYS A 113 6.16 -26.90 15.52
C LYS A 113 7.44 -26.15 15.15
N GLU A 114 8.18 -26.67 14.18
CA GLU A 114 9.40 -26.06 13.65
C GLU A 114 9.07 -24.71 12.99
N ASN A 115 8.13 -24.68 12.02
CA ASN A 115 7.70 -23.46 11.37
C ASN A 115 7.24 -22.41 12.39
N ALA A 116 6.41 -22.79 13.36
CA ALA A 116 5.92 -21.88 14.40
C ALA A 116 7.05 -21.31 15.26
N ALA A 117 8.01 -22.16 15.66
CA ALA A 117 9.15 -21.72 16.46
C ALA A 117 10.06 -20.76 15.69
N GLU A 118 10.33 -21.05 14.41
CA GLU A 118 11.14 -20.21 13.52
C GLU A 118 10.47 -18.85 13.29
N LEU A 119 9.20 -18.84 12.91
CA LEU A 119 8.44 -17.60 12.70
C LEU A 119 8.39 -16.74 13.97
N LEU A 120 8.10 -17.33 15.13
CA LEU A 120 8.06 -16.57 16.38
C LEU A 120 9.44 -15.99 16.76
N LYS A 121 10.54 -16.71 16.49
CA LYS A 121 11.89 -16.17 16.67
C LYS A 121 12.17 -15.03 15.70
N GLU A 122 11.87 -15.23 14.43
CA GLU A 122 12.09 -14.25 13.37
C GLU A 122 11.34 -12.94 13.62
N PHE A 123 10.11 -13.02 14.15
CA PHE A 123 9.29 -11.86 14.48
C PHE A 123 9.47 -11.33 15.91
N GLY A 124 10.43 -11.88 16.69
CA GLY A 124 10.74 -11.45 18.06
C GLY A 124 9.59 -11.68 19.05
N LEU A 125 8.85 -12.77 18.86
CA LEU A 125 7.71 -13.16 19.72
C LEU A 125 7.96 -14.46 20.49
N TYR A 126 9.11 -15.13 20.29
CA TYR A 126 9.38 -16.44 20.86
C TYR A 126 9.39 -16.45 22.39
N ASP A 127 10.01 -15.45 23.02
CA ASP A 127 10.12 -15.37 24.49
C ASP A 127 8.78 -15.10 25.18
N VAL A 128 7.79 -14.66 24.41
CA VAL A 128 6.43 -14.38 24.88
C VAL A 128 5.39 -15.31 24.27
N LYS A 129 5.82 -16.39 23.60
CA LYS A 129 4.95 -17.30 22.84
C LYS A 129 3.82 -17.92 23.63
N ASP A 130 4.02 -18.10 24.94
CA ASP A 130 3.06 -18.74 25.87
C ASP A 130 2.12 -17.71 26.54
N LYS A 131 2.33 -16.40 26.31
CA LYS A 131 1.43 -15.33 26.81
C LYS A 131 0.18 -15.22 25.95
N LEU A 132 -0.94 -14.96 26.59
CA LEU A 132 -2.22 -14.73 25.89
C LEU A 132 -2.13 -13.47 25.01
N VAL A 133 -2.66 -13.55 23.79
CA VAL A 133 -2.60 -12.48 22.77
C VAL A 133 -3.34 -11.21 23.23
N ARG A 134 -4.31 -11.30 24.15
CA ARG A 134 -4.95 -10.11 24.74
C ARG A 134 -3.96 -9.17 25.43
N ALA A 135 -2.82 -9.67 25.93
CA ALA A 135 -1.77 -8.88 26.57
C ALA A 135 -0.76 -8.28 25.59
N PHE A 136 -0.87 -8.57 24.29
CA PHE A 136 0.04 -8.06 23.26
C PHE A 136 -0.27 -6.62 22.89
N SER A 137 0.79 -5.83 22.63
CA SER A 137 0.67 -4.53 21.99
C SER A 137 0.11 -4.69 20.57
N LYS A 138 -0.35 -3.59 19.95
CA LYS A 138 -0.84 -3.61 18.57
C LYS A 138 0.24 -4.13 17.60
N GLY A 139 1.48 -3.68 17.74
CA GLY A 139 2.60 -4.15 16.92
C GLY A 139 2.92 -5.63 17.13
N MET A 140 2.84 -6.15 18.37
CA MET A 140 2.99 -7.59 18.63
C MET A 140 1.88 -8.40 17.97
N LYS A 141 0.63 -7.94 18.04
CA LYS A 141 -0.51 -8.60 17.38
C LYS A 141 -0.30 -8.64 15.87
N GLN A 142 0.14 -7.53 15.27
CA GLN A 142 0.36 -7.46 13.84
C GLN A 142 1.48 -8.41 13.38
N ARG A 143 2.58 -8.49 14.16
CA ARG A 143 3.65 -9.46 13.89
C ARG A 143 3.16 -10.91 14.00
N LEU A 144 2.30 -11.20 14.98
CA LEU A 144 1.67 -12.53 15.10
C LEU A 144 0.77 -12.84 13.90
N LEU A 145 -0.02 -11.87 13.41
CA LEU A 145 -0.84 -12.06 12.21
C LEU A 145 0.02 -12.43 10.98
N LEU A 146 1.19 -11.80 10.84
CA LEU A 146 2.11 -12.16 9.77
C LEU A 146 2.65 -13.59 9.96
N CYS A 147 3.03 -13.99 11.18
CA CYS A 147 3.40 -15.38 11.48
C CYS A 147 2.28 -16.36 11.12
N MET A 148 1.02 -16.01 11.46
CA MET A 148 -0.14 -16.85 11.14
C MET A 148 -0.35 -16.96 9.63
N ALA A 149 -0.16 -15.87 8.89
CA ALA A 149 -0.26 -15.86 7.42
C ALA A 149 0.86 -16.64 6.72
N LEU A 150 2.01 -16.80 7.37
CA LEU A 150 3.20 -17.46 6.82
C LEU A 150 3.32 -18.94 7.21
N ILE A 151 2.49 -19.42 8.15
CA ILE A 151 2.65 -20.74 8.77
C ILE A 151 2.60 -21.93 7.80
N ASN A 152 1.87 -21.78 6.70
CA ASN A 152 1.73 -22.76 5.62
C ASN A 152 2.68 -22.52 4.42
N ASP A 153 3.64 -21.60 4.54
CA ASP A 153 4.58 -21.22 3.48
C ASP A 153 3.90 -20.82 2.16
N PRO A 154 3.02 -19.82 2.16
CA PRO A 154 2.20 -19.47 1.00
C PRO A 154 3.01 -18.91 -0.16
N GLU A 155 2.46 -19.02 -1.39
CA GLU A 155 3.01 -18.37 -2.59
C GLU A 155 2.62 -16.88 -2.65
N VAL A 156 1.42 -16.54 -2.15
CA VAL A 156 0.87 -15.19 -2.19
C VAL A 156 0.47 -14.71 -0.81
N LEU A 157 0.95 -13.53 -0.43
CA LEU A 157 0.54 -12.82 0.78
C LEU A 157 -0.46 -11.72 0.43
N PHE A 158 -1.67 -11.79 1.00
CA PHE A 158 -2.65 -10.72 0.97
C PHE A 158 -2.58 -9.92 2.27
N LEU A 159 -2.18 -8.66 2.16
CA LEU A 159 -1.98 -7.77 3.30
C LEU A 159 -2.95 -6.59 3.19
N ASP A 160 -3.90 -6.49 4.11
CA ASP A 160 -4.88 -5.40 4.14
C ASP A 160 -4.51 -4.41 5.24
N GLU A 161 -4.05 -3.21 4.84
CA GLU A 161 -3.60 -2.12 5.72
C GLU A 161 -2.58 -2.58 6.80
N PRO A 162 -1.49 -3.31 6.45
CA PRO A 162 -0.67 -4.04 7.41
C PRO A 162 0.05 -3.16 8.44
N THR A 163 0.33 -1.89 8.13
CA THR A 163 1.02 -0.97 9.05
C THR A 163 0.10 0.06 9.70
N SER A 164 -1.21 -0.01 9.43
CA SER A 164 -2.18 0.97 9.92
C SER A 164 -2.20 1.09 11.45
N GLY A 165 -1.96 2.31 11.95
CA GLY A 165 -1.99 2.64 13.38
C GLY A 165 -0.90 1.95 14.21
N LEU A 166 0.19 1.49 13.58
CA LEU A 166 1.40 1.06 14.28
C LEU A 166 2.29 2.26 14.57
N ASP A 167 3.14 2.12 15.59
CA ASP A 167 4.26 3.02 15.80
C ASP A 167 5.30 2.89 14.66
N VAL A 168 6.19 3.89 14.57
CA VAL A 168 7.18 3.99 13.47
C VAL A 168 8.10 2.76 13.42
N GLU A 169 8.54 2.26 14.57
CA GLU A 169 9.47 1.12 14.67
C GLU A 169 8.78 -0.17 14.22
N SER A 170 7.57 -0.44 14.74
CA SER A 170 6.77 -1.60 14.35
C SER A 170 6.43 -1.59 12.87
N ALA A 171 6.04 -0.44 12.32
CA ALA A 171 5.73 -0.29 10.90
C ALA A 171 6.97 -0.53 10.01
N ARG A 172 8.13 -0.01 10.42
CA ARG A 172 9.41 -0.22 9.73
C ARG A 172 9.78 -1.70 9.69
N LEU A 173 9.76 -2.37 10.85
CA LEU A 173 10.07 -3.79 10.94
C LEU A 173 9.16 -4.63 10.03
N LEU A 174 7.87 -4.30 10.00
CA LEU A 174 6.91 -5.00 9.14
C LEU A 174 7.25 -4.85 7.66
N ARG A 175 7.55 -3.61 7.21
CA ARG A 175 7.97 -3.35 5.82
C ARG A 175 9.26 -4.08 5.45
N GLU A 176 10.25 -4.11 6.34
CA GLU A 176 11.48 -4.87 6.15
C GLU A 176 11.19 -6.37 5.95
N LYS A 177 10.28 -6.93 6.76
CA LYS A 177 9.87 -8.35 6.64
C LYS A 177 9.11 -8.62 5.34
N ILE A 178 8.16 -7.78 4.95
CA ILE A 178 7.45 -7.90 3.67
C ILE A 178 8.46 -7.89 2.50
N THR A 179 9.41 -6.98 2.51
CA THR A 179 10.47 -6.90 1.49
C THR A 179 11.35 -8.14 1.48
N GLN A 180 11.69 -8.69 2.66
CA GLN A 180 12.48 -9.91 2.77
C GLN A 180 11.74 -11.10 2.15
N TYR A 181 10.49 -11.34 2.54
CA TYR A 181 9.69 -12.45 1.99
C TYR A 181 9.46 -12.33 0.48
N ASN A 182 9.34 -11.10 -0.03
CA ASN A 182 9.28 -10.90 -1.48
C ASN A 182 10.59 -11.26 -2.17
N LYS A 183 11.75 -10.90 -1.60
CA LYS A 183 13.07 -11.32 -2.11
C LYS A 183 13.25 -12.83 -2.12
N ASP A 184 12.61 -13.52 -1.18
CA ASP A 184 12.57 -14.98 -1.10
C ASP A 184 11.55 -15.60 -2.10
N GLY A 185 11.02 -14.80 -3.03
CA GLY A 185 10.17 -15.22 -4.14
C GLY A 185 8.67 -15.15 -3.88
N LYS A 186 8.21 -14.69 -2.70
CA LYS A 186 6.78 -14.57 -2.41
C LYS A 186 6.15 -13.40 -3.18
N THR A 187 4.98 -13.61 -3.74
CA THR A 187 4.14 -12.54 -4.28
C THR A 187 3.39 -11.86 -3.15
N VAL A 188 3.28 -10.53 -3.20
CA VAL A 188 2.55 -9.75 -2.18
C VAL A 188 1.48 -8.89 -2.85
N PHE A 189 0.23 -9.05 -2.42
CA PHE A 189 -0.87 -8.15 -2.74
C PHE A 189 -1.13 -7.26 -1.52
N LEU A 190 -0.75 -6.00 -1.64
CA LEU A 190 -0.82 -5.00 -0.57
C LEU A 190 -1.95 -4.01 -0.83
N SER A 191 -3.03 -4.06 -0.06
CA SER A 191 -4.03 -2.99 -0.07
C SER A 191 -3.74 -1.97 1.03
N THR A 192 -3.66 -0.70 0.63
CA THR A 192 -3.40 0.40 1.56
C THR A 192 -3.98 1.72 1.05
N HIS A 193 -4.25 2.64 1.96
CA HIS A 193 -4.50 4.05 1.65
C HIS A 193 -3.25 4.92 1.87
N ASN A 194 -2.19 4.34 2.43
CA ASN A 194 -0.93 5.02 2.69
C ASN A 194 -0.06 5.02 1.42
N MET A 195 -0.04 6.15 0.74
CA MET A 195 0.70 6.34 -0.51
C MET A 195 2.22 6.19 -0.33
N GLU A 196 2.75 6.58 0.84
CA GLU A 196 4.17 6.45 1.15
C GLU A 196 4.58 4.98 1.32
N GLU A 197 3.73 4.17 1.97
CA GLU A 197 3.96 2.73 2.09
C GLU A 197 4.03 2.06 0.71
N ALA A 198 3.09 2.40 -0.18
CA ALA A 198 3.10 1.88 -1.54
C ALA A 198 4.32 2.34 -2.34
N ASN A 199 4.73 3.61 -2.18
CA ASN A 199 5.93 4.15 -2.81
C ASN A 199 7.21 3.44 -2.38
N GLN A 200 7.27 2.99 -1.12
CA GLN A 200 8.45 2.30 -0.56
C GLN A 200 8.50 0.81 -0.91
N LEU A 201 7.36 0.16 -1.04
CA LEU A 201 7.28 -1.30 -1.14
C LEU A 201 6.92 -1.81 -2.52
N CYS A 202 6.04 -1.12 -3.26
CA CYS A 202 5.39 -1.71 -4.42
C CYS A 202 6.20 -1.57 -5.70
N HIS A 203 6.29 -2.65 -6.47
CA HIS A 203 6.86 -2.64 -7.82
C HIS A 203 5.90 -2.00 -8.82
N ARG A 204 4.60 -2.32 -8.73
CA ARG A 204 3.51 -1.65 -9.44
C ARG A 204 2.36 -1.39 -8.49
N THR A 205 1.57 -0.39 -8.85
CA THR A 205 0.45 0.06 -8.05
C THR A 205 -0.77 0.29 -8.93
N ALA A 206 -1.90 -0.31 -8.54
CA ALA A 206 -3.21 0.04 -9.06
C ALA A 206 -3.85 1.11 -8.16
N ILE A 207 -4.24 2.23 -8.73
CA ILE A 207 -5.04 3.24 -8.05
C ILE A 207 -6.51 2.94 -8.32
N ILE A 208 -7.25 2.65 -7.24
CA ILE A 208 -8.70 2.38 -7.29
C ILE A 208 -9.50 3.52 -6.67
N ASN A 209 -10.59 3.88 -7.32
CA ASN A 209 -11.57 4.83 -6.81
C ASN A 209 -12.97 4.44 -7.26
N HIS A 210 -13.96 4.51 -6.34
CA HIS A 210 -15.37 4.14 -6.60
C HIS A 210 -15.51 2.78 -7.34
N GLY A 211 -14.80 1.77 -6.88
CA GLY A 211 -14.85 0.42 -7.44
C GLY A 211 -14.15 0.23 -8.78
N LYS A 212 -13.52 1.26 -9.35
CA LYS A 212 -12.84 1.21 -10.66
C LYS A 212 -11.35 1.46 -10.53
N ILE A 213 -10.53 0.74 -11.30
CA ILE A 213 -9.11 1.05 -11.44
C ILE A 213 -8.98 2.30 -12.32
N ALA A 214 -8.28 3.31 -11.80
CA ALA A 214 -7.95 4.53 -12.52
C ALA A 214 -6.73 4.34 -13.43
N VAL A 215 -5.68 3.72 -12.88
CA VAL A 215 -4.39 3.48 -13.55
C VAL A 215 -3.66 2.34 -12.85
N ILE A 216 -2.79 1.65 -13.59
CA ILE A 216 -1.81 0.67 -13.05
C ILE A 216 -0.46 1.00 -13.66
N ASP A 217 0.51 1.37 -12.83
CA ASP A 217 1.89 1.59 -13.27
C ASP A 217 2.87 1.46 -12.08
N THR A 218 4.18 1.63 -12.34
CA THR A 218 5.17 1.77 -11.27
C THR A 218 4.99 3.11 -10.54
N PRO A 219 5.33 3.19 -9.25
CA PRO A 219 5.31 4.46 -8.52
C PRO A 219 6.09 5.59 -9.21
N GLU A 220 7.24 5.27 -9.82
CA GLU A 220 8.06 6.20 -10.57
C GLU A 220 7.35 6.74 -11.80
N ASN A 221 6.74 5.85 -12.62
CA ASN A 221 6.02 6.24 -13.83
C ASN A 221 4.79 7.09 -13.50
N LEU A 222 4.05 6.75 -12.45
CA LEU A 222 2.90 7.53 -11.98
C LEU A 222 3.31 8.97 -11.64
N ARG A 223 4.44 9.15 -10.96
CA ARG A 223 4.99 10.48 -10.67
C ARG A 223 5.48 11.19 -11.93
N ALA A 224 6.18 10.48 -12.81
CA ALA A 224 6.70 11.05 -14.05
C ALA A 224 5.59 11.55 -14.99
N GLN A 225 4.45 10.86 -15.04
CA GLN A 225 3.27 11.28 -15.82
C GLN A 225 2.55 12.52 -15.24
N SER A 226 2.97 12.97 -14.07
CA SER A 226 2.38 14.10 -13.34
C SER A 226 3.41 15.20 -13.06
N MET A 227 4.39 15.36 -13.95
CA MET A 227 5.49 16.34 -13.80
C MET A 227 5.01 17.80 -13.67
N GLU A 228 3.82 18.14 -14.18
CA GLU A 228 3.22 19.44 -13.94
C GLU A 228 2.86 19.70 -12.46
N LEU A 229 2.89 18.68 -11.61
CA LEU A 229 2.71 18.79 -10.17
C LEU A 229 4.04 18.92 -9.41
N GLN A 230 5.19 18.91 -10.11
CA GLN A 230 6.46 19.14 -9.43
C GLN A 230 6.55 20.58 -8.91
N TYR A 231 7.31 20.76 -7.84
CA TYR A 231 7.46 22.08 -7.21
C TYR A 231 8.83 22.28 -6.59
N LEU A 232 9.19 23.55 -6.45
CA LEU A 232 10.28 23.97 -5.61
C LEU A 232 9.76 24.26 -4.20
N GLU A 233 10.43 23.74 -3.20
CA GLU A 233 10.20 24.08 -1.79
C GLU A 233 11.30 25.02 -1.33
N VAL A 234 10.95 26.27 -1.05
CA VAL A 234 11.88 27.35 -0.71
C VAL A 234 11.58 27.88 0.68
N VAL A 235 12.63 28.03 1.49
CA VAL A 235 12.55 28.72 2.78
C VAL A 235 13.31 30.03 2.66
N PHE A 236 12.59 31.14 2.85
CA PHE A 236 13.17 32.48 2.90
C PHE A 236 13.43 32.92 4.34
N ASP A 237 14.41 33.80 4.56
CA ASP A 237 14.75 34.37 5.85
C ASP A 237 13.70 35.37 6.37
N LYS A 238 12.83 35.88 5.47
CA LYS A 238 11.73 36.82 5.76
C LYS A 238 10.48 36.43 4.98
N PRO A 239 9.31 36.86 5.42
CA PRO A 239 8.07 36.65 4.67
C PRO A 239 8.14 37.25 3.27
N VAL A 240 7.55 36.53 2.29
CA VAL A 240 7.48 36.94 0.88
C VAL A 240 6.01 37.07 0.45
N ASP A 241 5.74 37.95 -0.52
CA ASP A 241 4.44 38.02 -1.17
C ASP A 241 4.38 37.01 -2.32
N LEU A 242 3.47 36.05 -2.24
CA LEU A 242 3.28 35.04 -3.28
C LEU A 242 2.81 35.64 -4.62
N LYS A 243 2.19 36.83 -4.61
CA LYS A 243 1.74 37.48 -5.85
C LYS A 243 2.89 37.75 -6.79
N GLU A 244 4.00 38.25 -6.26
CA GLU A 244 5.19 38.52 -7.06
C GLU A 244 5.82 37.26 -7.66
N ILE A 245 5.74 36.13 -6.95
CA ILE A 245 6.21 34.84 -7.46
C ILE A 245 5.28 34.34 -8.57
N LEU A 246 3.98 34.56 -8.40
CA LEU A 246 2.95 34.19 -9.40
C LEU A 246 2.97 35.04 -10.68
N GLU A 247 3.65 36.20 -10.67
CA GLU A 247 3.84 37.01 -11.89
C GLU A 247 4.77 36.32 -12.92
N ASN A 248 5.57 35.35 -12.48
CA ASN A 248 6.41 34.58 -13.41
C ASN A 248 5.53 33.58 -14.19
N PRO A 249 5.49 33.62 -15.53
CA PRO A 249 4.66 32.77 -16.37
C PRO A 249 5.00 31.28 -16.27
N LEU A 250 6.19 30.91 -15.77
CA LEU A 250 6.60 29.53 -15.52
C LEU A 250 6.07 28.97 -14.19
N VAL A 251 5.47 29.82 -13.34
CA VAL A 251 4.88 29.43 -12.07
C VAL A 251 3.37 29.22 -12.23
N SER A 252 2.93 27.98 -12.18
CA SER A 252 1.51 27.63 -12.30
C SER A 252 0.73 27.88 -11.00
N LYS A 253 1.40 27.75 -9.83
CA LYS A 253 0.80 27.94 -8.52
C LYS A 253 1.90 28.21 -7.50
N ALA A 254 1.59 29.02 -6.47
CA ALA A 254 2.42 29.16 -5.29
C ALA A 254 1.54 29.09 -4.02
N SER A 255 2.08 28.48 -2.94
CA SER A 255 1.36 28.33 -1.67
C SER A 255 2.34 28.24 -0.51
N PHE A 256 1.87 28.65 0.70
CA PHE A 256 2.62 28.41 1.93
C PHE A 256 2.38 26.99 2.46
N ALA A 257 3.44 26.36 2.97
CA ALA A 257 3.41 25.10 3.70
C ALA A 257 4.25 25.28 4.99
N GLY A 258 3.61 25.76 6.05
CA GLY A 258 4.32 26.22 7.24
C GLY A 258 5.21 27.44 6.94
N ASN A 259 6.51 27.33 7.23
CA ASN A 259 7.53 28.35 6.92
C ASN A 259 8.12 28.21 5.50
N LYS A 260 7.63 27.30 4.68
CA LYS A 260 8.10 27.02 3.34
C LYS A 260 7.13 27.57 2.29
N VAL A 261 7.68 27.99 1.16
CA VAL A 261 6.90 28.33 -0.04
C VAL A 261 7.03 27.22 -1.05
N ARG A 262 5.92 26.65 -1.50
CA ARG A 262 5.85 25.67 -2.58
C ARG A 262 5.50 26.40 -3.87
N ILE A 263 6.36 26.27 -4.89
CA ILE A 263 6.25 26.93 -6.18
C ILE A 263 6.14 25.85 -7.25
N TYR A 264 4.96 25.67 -7.79
CA TYR A 264 4.66 24.62 -8.78
C TYR A 264 5.07 25.08 -10.18
N THR A 265 5.83 24.26 -10.88
CA THR A 265 6.36 24.55 -12.20
C THR A 265 6.70 23.28 -12.98
N ALA A 266 6.56 23.34 -14.31
CA ALA A 266 7.06 22.29 -15.20
C ALA A 266 8.56 22.46 -15.52
N ASP A 267 9.15 23.65 -15.26
CA ASP A 267 10.56 23.96 -15.49
C ASP A 267 11.23 24.48 -14.21
N PRO A 268 11.66 23.60 -13.31
CA PRO A 268 12.34 23.99 -12.07
C PRO A 268 13.63 24.79 -12.30
N SER A 269 14.38 24.50 -13.36
CA SER A 269 15.67 25.15 -13.62
C SER A 269 15.49 26.64 -13.85
N SER A 270 14.61 27.04 -14.76
CA SER A 270 14.34 28.43 -15.04
C SER A 270 13.68 29.16 -13.87
N VAL A 271 12.83 28.45 -13.09
CA VAL A 271 12.23 29.06 -11.89
C VAL A 271 13.26 29.22 -10.77
N ILE A 272 14.26 28.35 -10.64
CA ILE A 272 15.38 28.54 -9.68
C ILE A 272 16.16 29.83 -10.04
N GLU A 273 16.47 30.05 -11.31
CA GLU A 273 17.16 31.26 -11.75
C GLU A 273 16.33 32.52 -11.39
N PHE A 274 15.03 32.48 -11.69
CA PHE A 274 14.11 33.55 -11.31
C PHE A 274 14.11 33.80 -9.78
N ILE A 275 14.04 32.76 -8.96
CA ILE A 275 14.04 32.89 -7.48
C ILE A 275 15.36 33.48 -6.98
N VAL A 276 16.48 33.13 -7.58
CA VAL A 276 17.79 33.72 -7.24
C VAL A 276 17.83 35.22 -7.56
N GLU A 277 17.29 35.65 -8.69
CA GLU A 277 17.18 37.07 -9.04
C GLU A 277 16.20 37.82 -8.12
N PHE A 278 15.04 37.21 -7.85
CA PHE A 278 14.03 37.74 -6.94
C PHE A 278 14.61 38.03 -5.55
N VAL A 279 15.33 37.07 -4.98
CA VAL A 279 15.97 37.19 -3.67
C VAL A 279 17.01 38.32 -3.65
N LYS A 280 17.82 38.44 -4.71
CA LYS A 280 18.81 39.55 -4.85
C LYS A 280 18.13 40.94 -4.89
N LYS A 281 17.08 41.08 -5.68
CA LYS A 281 16.31 42.33 -5.82
C LYS A 281 15.64 42.77 -4.52
N ARG A 282 15.22 41.82 -3.69
CA ARG A 282 14.47 42.06 -2.45
C ARG A 282 15.34 42.06 -1.18
N ASN A 283 16.63 41.84 -1.32
CA ASN A 283 17.57 41.69 -0.21
C ASN A 283 17.13 40.64 0.81
N LEU A 284 16.66 39.47 0.26
CA LEU A 284 16.28 38.29 0.99
C LEU A 284 17.44 37.27 0.97
N ARG A 285 17.31 36.20 1.78
CA ARG A 285 18.19 35.03 1.74
C ARG A 285 17.39 33.76 1.62
N ILE A 286 17.90 32.81 0.86
CA ILE A 286 17.35 31.45 0.80
C ILE A 286 18.05 30.63 1.90
N SER A 287 17.27 30.12 2.84
CA SER A 287 17.76 29.20 3.87
C SER A 287 17.77 27.75 3.38
N SER A 288 16.83 27.39 2.51
CA SER A 288 16.74 26.07 1.89
C SER A 288 16.01 26.18 0.56
N LEU A 289 16.47 25.44 -0.45
CA LEU A 289 15.79 25.27 -1.73
C LEU A 289 15.91 23.81 -2.15
N THR A 290 14.78 23.16 -2.41
CA THR A 290 14.72 21.76 -2.81
C THR A 290 13.72 21.58 -3.93
N THR A 291 14.13 20.88 -4.99
CA THR A 291 13.19 20.44 -6.03
C THR A 291 12.48 19.17 -5.57
N MET A 292 11.17 19.20 -5.57
CA MET A 292 10.33 18.09 -5.15
C MET A 292 9.58 17.53 -6.36
N MET A 293 9.73 16.23 -6.57
CA MET A 293 8.86 15.48 -7.49
C MET A 293 7.48 15.33 -6.86
N PRO A 294 6.41 15.22 -7.69
CA PRO A 294 5.09 14.95 -7.16
C PRO A 294 5.09 13.67 -6.31
N SER A 295 4.40 13.70 -5.19
CA SER A 295 4.14 12.50 -4.40
C SER A 295 3.07 11.64 -5.07
N LEU A 296 2.98 10.35 -4.71
CA LEU A 296 1.84 9.52 -5.16
C LEU A 296 0.50 10.07 -4.66
N GLU A 297 0.49 10.81 -3.55
CA GLU A 297 -0.70 11.51 -3.04
C GLU A 297 -1.15 12.63 -4.00
N ASP A 298 -0.21 13.44 -4.50
CA ASP A 298 -0.51 14.48 -5.48
C ASP A 298 -1.09 13.87 -6.78
N VAL A 299 -0.49 12.78 -7.26
CA VAL A 299 -0.97 12.03 -8.44
C VAL A 299 -2.37 11.51 -8.20
N PHE A 300 -2.62 10.91 -7.04
CA PHE A 300 -3.91 10.38 -6.66
C PHE A 300 -4.98 11.47 -6.62
N LEU A 301 -4.70 12.61 -5.98
CA LEU A 301 -5.62 13.74 -5.89
C LEU A 301 -5.95 14.32 -7.27
N LYS A 302 -4.98 14.36 -8.19
CA LYS A 302 -5.20 14.76 -9.59
C LYS A 302 -6.17 13.81 -10.28
N LEU A 303 -5.90 12.49 -10.24
CA LEU A 303 -6.71 11.46 -10.92
C LEU A 303 -8.16 11.44 -10.41
N ILE A 304 -8.39 11.73 -9.14
CA ILE A 304 -9.75 11.83 -8.59
C ILE A 304 -10.47 13.06 -9.15
N LYS A 305 -9.80 14.22 -9.22
CA LYS A 305 -10.39 15.47 -9.69
C LYS A 305 -10.74 15.40 -11.18
N GLU A 306 -9.88 14.85 -12.02
CA GLU A 306 -10.10 14.69 -13.45
C GLU A 306 -11.33 13.84 -13.76
N LYS A 307 -11.54 12.75 -13.00
CA LYS A 307 -12.73 11.88 -13.17
C LYS A 307 -14.01 12.49 -12.61
N ALA A 308 -13.93 13.39 -11.61
CA ALA A 308 -15.10 14.11 -11.08
C ALA A 308 -15.62 15.19 -12.03
N VAL A 309 -14.78 15.70 -12.95
CA VAL A 309 -15.15 16.71 -13.98
C VAL A 309 -15.72 16.02 -15.23
N SER A 310 -15.49 14.72 -15.42
CA SER A 310 -15.92 13.94 -16.59
C SER A 310 -17.25 13.20 -16.39
N GLN A 311 -17.90 13.35 -15.25
CA GLN A 311 -19.24 12.86 -14.91
C GLN A 311 -20.21 14.01 -14.75
#